data_cb1f32cb9750149c16096a45dd371b56
#
_entry.id   cb1f32cb9750149c16096a45dd371b56
#
_cell.length_a   1.000
_cell.length_b   1.000
_cell.length_c   1.000
_cell.angle_alpha   90.00
_cell.angle_beta   90.00
_cell.angle_gamma   90.00
#
_symmetry.space_group_name_H-M   'P 1'
#
loop_
_entity.id
_entity.type
_entity.pdbx_description
1 polymer ?
#
loop_
_entity_poly.entity_id
_entity_poly.type
_entity_poly.pdbx_seq_one_letter_code
_entity_poly.pdbx_strand_id
1 'polypeptide(L)'
;MVSVLWTARFSQEPADQSVVLGERAVLSCVVFNYSGIVQWTKDGLALGIGEDLRAWPRYRVLRRVEAGQYNLEISSAELSDDSLYECQATEAALRSRRAKLTVLIPPDEPVIDGGPQILLTAQVPYNLSCVSRGAKPPATIEWLKDGVPQEGAFSVTEVLADRKRVTTRSFLPVLPVDTDTGRNFTCVTSNLAIPTGKRTTVSLNVHHPPTVTLSIEPRSVLEGERVTFTCQANANPPIMGYRWAKGGVLLEGARESVFMTTADHSFFTEPVSCQVFNAVGSTNVSILVDVHFGPVLVVEPRPLTVDIDSDVTLNCKWAGNPPLTLTWTKKGSNMVLSNNNQLYLKSVSQADAGQYVCKAIVPRIGVGETEVTLTVNGPPIISSDSVQYAVRGERGEVKCYIASTPPPDKIVWAWKENVWEKEKGTLLVWAWKENVWEKEKGTLLERYTVEQSKPHSQGGAVLSTLTINNVMESDFHSPYNCTAWNAFGPGTMIITLEETEIVPVGIIAGSTVGSSILLLLCLLALALFLYRQRKGSRRGVTLGKPDIKVETVNKETHNLEDDASTVSTATRMVKAMYSPFKDDMELKQDLRSDTLDTRGVRPQGPH
;
A
#
# COMPACT_ATOMS: atom_id res chain seq x y z
N MET A 1 46.41 -9.15 -107.25
CA MET A 1 45.15 -8.87 -106.48
C MET A 1 44.86 -10.09 -105.62
N VAL A 2 45.14 -9.93 -104.32
CA VAL A 2 44.78 -11.00 -103.40
C VAL A 2 43.29 -10.86 -103.14
N SER A 3 42.47 -11.73 -103.72
CA SER A 3 41.06 -11.79 -103.35
C SER A 3 40.94 -12.30 -101.93
N VAL A 4 40.67 -11.39 -101.02
CA VAL A 4 40.31 -11.73 -99.64
C VAL A 4 38.98 -12.47 -99.74
N LEU A 5 39.04 -13.79 -99.72
CA LEU A 5 37.85 -14.62 -99.57
C LEU A 5 37.25 -14.34 -98.18
N TRP A 6 36.22 -13.53 -98.19
CA TRP A 6 35.42 -13.27 -96.97
C TRP A 6 34.64 -14.54 -96.67
N THR A 7 35.17 -15.38 -95.74
CA THR A 7 34.44 -16.58 -95.27
C THR A 7 33.24 -16.20 -94.42
N ALA A 8 32.15 -16.92 -94.59
CA ALA A 8 30.97 -16.73 -93.70
C ALA A 8 31.39 -16.92 -92.27
N ARG A 9 30.90 -16.06 -91.35
CA ARG A 9 31.12 -16.14 -89.94
C ARG A 9 29.97 -15.54 -89.20
N PHE A 10 29.75 -15.96 -87.91
CA PHE A 10 28.78 -15.27 -87.06
C PHE A 10 29.31 -13.90 -86.72
N SER A 11 28.53 -12.84 -86.92
CA SER A 11 28.71 -11.52 -86.43
C SER A 11 27.97 -11.33 -85.07
N GLN A 12 26.86 -12.07 -84.89
CA GLN A 12 26.15 -12.17 -83.66
C GLN A 12 25.60 -13.58 -83.41
N GLU A 13 25.96 -14.21 -82.33
CA GLU A 13 25.47 -15.52 -81.92
C GLU A 13 24.36 -15.36 -80.87
N PRO A 14 23.45 -16.36 -80.74
CA PRO A 14 22.47 -16.37 -79.72
C PRO A 14 23.12 -16.37 -78.32
N ALA A 15 22.59 -15.63 -77.40
CA ALA A 15 23.01 -15.54 -75.99
C ALA A 15 21.92 -16.08 -75.05
N ASP A 16 22.37 -16.59 -73.95
CA ASP A 16 21.45 -16.97 -72.86
C ASP A 16 20.57 -15.81 -72.51
N GLN A 17 19.27 -16.03 -72.38
CA GLN A 17 18.30 -14.99 -71.96
C GLN A 17 17.12 -15.63 -71.26
N SER A 18 16.39 -14.77 -70.56
CA SER A 18 15.16 -15.13 -69.87
C SER A 18 13.97 -14.38 -70.43
N VAL A 19 12.84 -15.07 -70.49
CA VAL A 19 11.57 -14.48 -70.90
C VAL A 19 10.47 -14.88 -69.96
N VAL A 20 9.53 -13.97 -69.68
CA VAL A 20 8.38 -14.29 -68.79
C VAL A 20 7.36 -15.10 -69.62
N LEU A 21 6.70 -16.04 -68.93
CA LEU A 21 5.63 -16.87 -69.55
C LEU A 21 4.61 -15.97 -70.25
N GLY A 22 4.30 -16.31 -71.51
CA GLY A 22 3.37 -15.56 -72.35
C GLY A 22 4.00 -14.39 -73.10
N GLU A 23 5.21 -13.97 -72.75
CA GLU A 23 5.92 -12.89 -73.45
C GLU A 23 6.65 -13.37 -74.70
N ARG A 24 7.17 -12.42 -75.41
CA ARG A 24 7.90 -12.63 -76.68
C ARG A 24 9.40 -12.73 -76.46
N ALA A 25 10.06 -13.78 -76.98
CA ALA A 25 11.51 -13.88 -76.96
C ALA A 25 12.08 -13.81 -78.39
N VAL A 26 13.25 -13.21 -78.51
CA VAL A 26 13.99 -13.16 -79.77
C VAL A 26 15.43 -13.59 -79.58
N LEU A 27 15.83 -14.72 -80.15
CA LEU A 27 17.19 -15.20 -80.14
C LEU A 27 17.92 -14.64 -81.34
N SER A 28 19.01 -13.94 -81.16
CA SER A 28 19.77 -13.30 -82.24
C SER A 28 20.64 -14.30 -82.99
N CYS A 29 20.62 -14.25 -84.31
CA CYS A 29 21.57 -14.93 -85.15
C CYS A 29 21.85 -14.05 -86.35
N VAL A 30 23.09 -13.55 -86.46
CA VAL A 30 23.53 -12.74 -87.60
C VAL A 30 24.79 -13.37 -88.16
N VAL A 31 24.72 -13.77 -89.46
CA VAL A 31 25.81 -14.41 -90.18
C VAL A 31 26.33 -13.45 -91.25
N PHE A 32 27.56 -13.00 -91.05
CA PHE A 32 28.23 -12.11 -92.00
C PHE A 32 28.58 -12.84 -93.29
N ASN A 33 28.35 -12.19 -94.45
CA ASN A 33 28.64 -12.67 -95.74
C ASN A 33 28.02 -14.05 -96.09
N TYR A 34 26.71 -14.19 -95.68
CA TYR A 34 25.98 -15.44 -95.89
C TYR A 34 24.52 -15.16 -96.28
N SER A 35 24.10 -15.75 -97.42
CA SER A 35 22.74 -15.62 -97.93
C SER A 35 22.04 -16.99 -98.09
N GLY A 36 22.70 -18.05 -97.60
CA GLY A 36 22.19 -19.42 -97.66
C GLY A 36 21.11 -19.79 -96.67
N ILE A 37 20.90 -21.05 -96.41
CA ILE A 37 19.89 -21.59 -95.53
C ILE A 37 20.39 -21.55 -94.09
N VAL A 38 19.63 -20.89 -93.23
CA VAL A 38 19.83 -20.99 -91.80
C VAL A 38 18.74 -21.85 -91.18
N GLN A 39 19.14 -22.79 -90.34
CA GLN A 39 18.28 -23.69 -89.61
C GLN A 39 18.51 -23.48 -88.07
N TRP A 40 17.43 -23.31 -87.37
CA TRP A 40 17.45 -23.32 -85.93
C TRP A 40 17.22 -24.73 -85.39
N THR A 41 17.87 -25.07 -84.30
CA THR A 41 17.61 -26.28 -83.50
C THR A 41 17.18 -25.99 -82.11
N LYS A 42 16.34 -26.84 -81.56
CA LYS A 42 15.90 -26.85 -80.14
C LYS A 42 16.29 -28.18 -79.53
N ASP A 43 17.14 -28.18 -78.48
CA ASP A 43 17.71 -29.40 -77.90
C ASP A 43 18.31 -30.37 -78.90
N GLY A 44 18.89 -29.85 -80.00
CA GLY A 44 19.48 -30.60 -81.06
C GLY A 44 18.49 -31.05 -82.15
N LEU A 45 17.20 -30.83 -82.01
CA LEU A 45 16.18 -31.11 -83.00
C LEU A 45 15.99 -29.93 -83.95
N ALA A 46 16.02 -30.15 -85.26
CA ALA A 46 15.80 -29.12 -86.27
C ALA A 46 14.34 -28.62 -86.22
N LEU A 47 14.17 -27.29 -86.18
CA LEU A 47 12.85 -26.68 -86.17
C LEU A 47 12.18 -26.55 -87.51
N GLY A 48 12.97 -26.66 -88.61
CA GLY A 48 12.52 -26.48 -89.95
C GLY A 48 13.29 -25.40 -90.72
N ILE A 49 12.94 -25.18 -92.00
CA ILE A 49 13.56 -24.19 -92.87
C ILE A 49 12.50 -23.16 -93.29
N GLY A 50 12.89 -21.92 -93.46
CA GLY A 50 12.00 -20.81 -93.85
C GLY A 50 11.67 -19.86 -92.75
N GLU A 51 10.83 -18.88 -93.06
CA GLU A 51 10.39 -17.86 -92.08
C GLU A 51 9.31 -18.42 -91.13
N ASP A 52 8.30 -19.09 -91.69
CA ASP A 52 7.22 -19.70 -90.91
C ASP A 52 7.50 -21.20 -90.70
N LEU A 53 7.68 -21.58 -89.42
CA LEU A 53 7.99 -22.97 -89.05
C LEU A 53 6.67 -23.72 -88.79
N ARG A 54 6.17 -24.45 -89.86
CA ARG A 54 4.82 -25.09 -89.87
C ARG A 54 4.53 -26.00 -88.67
N ALA A 55 5.54 -26.69 -88.16
CA ALA A 55 5.38 -27.54 -86.98
C ALA A 55 5.41 -26.80 -85.67
N TRP A 56 5.73 -25.49 -85.66
CA TRP A 56 5.95 -24.66 -84.52
C TRP A 56 5.21 -23.32 -84.68
N PRO A 57 3.90 -23.26 -84.58
CA PRO A 57 3.09 -22.07 -84.94
C PRO A 57 3.45 -20.81 -84.18
N ARG A 58 4.09 -20.91 -83.01
CA ARG A 58 4.55 -19.77 -82.18
C ARG A 58 5.97 -19.30 -82.49
N TYR A 59 6.68 -20.03 -83.39
CA TYR A 59 8.06 -19.77 -83.81
C TYR A 59 8.12 -19.20 -85.20
N ARG A 60 8.94 -18.15 -85.36
CA ARG A 60 9.15 -17.50 -86.64
C ARG A 60 10.61 -17.08 -86.78
N VAL A 61 11.20 -17.24 -87.93
CA VAL A 61 12.52 -16.74 -88.26
C VAL A 61 12.39 -15.33 -88.85
N LEU A 62 12.86 -14.33 -88.15
CA LEU A 62 12.94 -12.95 -88.62
C LEU A 62 14.14 -12.82 -89.55
N ARG A 63 13.87 -12.90 -90.87
CA ARG A 63 14.89 -12.94 -91.93
C ARG A 63 15.06 -11.55 -92.55
N ARG A 64 16.29 -11.03 -92.54
CA ARG A 64 16.72 -9.86 -93.31
C ARG A 64 18.06 -10.24 -94.00
N VAL A 65 17.96 -10.75 -95.23
CA VAL A 65 19.10 -11.31 -95.92
C VAL A 65 20.21 -10.31 -96.19
N GLU A 66 19.85 -9.04 -96.48
CA GLU A 66 20.79 -7.96 -96.73
C GLU A 66 21.66 -7.65 -95.48
N ALA A 67 21.09 -7.83 -94.28
CA ALA A 67 21.78 -7.67 -93.03
C ALA A 67 22.40 -8.94 -92.43
N GLY A 68 22.24 -10.11 -93.15
CA GLY A 68 22.66 -11.41 -92.62
C GLY A 68 21.92 -11.87 -91.41
N GLN A 69 20.73 -11.34 -91.14
CA GLN A 69 19.96 -11.56 -89.93
C GLN A 69 18.97 -12.71 -90.06
N TYR A 70 19.01 -13.65 -89.11
CA TYR A 70 18.14 -14.85 -89.08
C TYR A 70 17.68 -15.10 -87.61
N ASN A 71 17.14 -14.13 -86.97
CA ASN A 71 16.75 -14.21 -85.52
C ASN A 71 15.53 -15.14 -85.37
N LEU A 72 15.55 -15.99 -84.33
CA LEU A 72 14.39 -16.79 -83.96
C LEU A 72 13.50 -16.03 -83.01
N GLU A 73 12.29 -15.78 -83.45
CA GLU A 73 11.22 -15.20 -82.63
C GLU A 73 10.33 -16.30 -82.08
N ILE A 74 10.05 -16.23 -80.77
CA ILE A 74 9.11 -17.13 -80.12
C ILE A 74 8.03 -16.22 -79.48
N SER A 75 6.82 -16.33 -80.00
CA SER A 75 5.67 -15.61 -79.54
C SER A 75 5.01 -16.37 -78.38
N SER A 76 4.51 -15.66 -77.30
CA SER A 76 3.83 -16.31 -76.21
C SER A 76 4.59 -17.49 -75.64
N ALA A 77 5.77 -17.21 -75.07
CA ALA A 77 6.66 -18.24 -74.51
C ALA A 77 5.95 -19.15 -73.48
N GLU A 78 6.13 -20.45 -73.68
CA GLU A 78 5.58 -21.49 -72.78
C GLU A 78 6.70 -22.26 -72.07
N LEU A 79 6.36 -23.01 -71.03
CA LEU A 79 7.32 -23.84 -70.29
C LEU A 79 8.04 -24.86 -71.19
N SER A 80 7.41 -25.28 -72.28
CA SER A 80 7.97 -26.13 -73.27
C SER A 80 9.14 -25.48 -74.05
N ASP A 81 9.22 -24.14 -74.07
CA ASP A 81 10.25 -23.40 -74.78
C ASP A 81 11.53 -23.17 -73.88
N ASP A 82 11.50 -23.60 -72.65
CA ASP A 82 12.66 -23.61 -71.78
C ASP A 82 13.66 -24.69 -72.19
N SER A 83 14.58 -24.34 -73.11
CA SER A 83 15.41 -25.26 -73.83
C SER A 83 16.72 -24.61 -74.32
N LEU A 84 17.59 -25.42 -74.96
CA LEU A 84 18.80 -24.95 -75.57
C LEU A 84 18.54 -24.75 -77.05
N TYR A 85 18.92 -23.60 -77.59
CA TYR A 85 18.77 -23.25 -79.01
C TYR A 85 20.12 -22.99 -79.64
N GLU A 86 20.26 -23.40 -80.92
CA GLU A 86 21.45 -23.22 -81.71
C GLU A 86 21.08 -22.82 -83.17
N CYS A 87 21.76 -21.83 -83.68
CA CYS A 87 21.64 -21.35 -85.03
C CYS A 87 22.69 -22.03 -85.95
N GLN A 88 22.27 -22.57 -87.04
CA GLN A 88 23.15 -23.32 -87.99
C GLN A 88 23.05 -22.73 -89.39
N ALA A 89 24.17 -22.26 -89.95
CA ALA A 89 24.30 -21.89 -91.36
C ALA A 89 24.77 -23.12 -92.14
N THR A 90 23.80 -23.85 -92.66
CA THR A 90 23.98 -25.22 -93.10
C THR A 90 24.96 -25.35 -94.26
N GLU A 91 24.89 -24.47 -95.26
CA GLU A 91 25.78 -24.49 -96.40
C GLU A 91 27.21 -24.05 -96.12
N ALA A 92 27.38 -23.26 -95.04
CA ALA A 92 28.69 -22.86 -94.60
C ALA A 92 29.28 -23.77 -93.49
N ALA A 93 28.54 -24.83 -93.10
CA ALA A 93 28.88 -25.77 -92.05
C ALA A 93 29.21 -25.05 -90.71
N LEU A 94 28.57 -23.89 -90.47
CA LEU A 94 28.76 -23.09 -89.25
C LEU A 94 27.67 -23.38 -88.23
N ARG A 95 28.06 -23.55 -86.97
CA ARG A 95 27.16 -23.67 -85.81
C ARG A 95 27.48 -22.63 -84.79
N SER A 96 26.43 -22.00 -84.28
CA SER A 96 26.58 -21.04 -83.15
C SER A 96 26.82 -21.80 -81.86
N ARG A 97 27.18 -21.06 -80.81
CA ARG A 97 27.07 -21.56 -79.47
C ARG A 97 25.62 -21.90 -79.17
N ARG A 98 25.42 -22.82 -78.23
CA ARG A 98 24.08 -23.10 -77.67
C ARG A 98 23.69 -22.01 -76.73
N ALA A 99 22.53 -21.44 -76.90
CA ALA A 99 21.93 -20.44 -76.00
C ALA A 99 20.80 -21.07 -75.22
N LYS A 100 20.84 -20.85 -73.91
CA LYS A 100 19.76 -21.23 -72.99
C LYS A 100 18.65 -20.17 -73.00
N LEU A 101 17.46 -20.56 -73.43
CA LEU A 101 16.25 -19.77 -73.16
C LEU A 101 15.64 -20.27 -71.86
N THR A 102 15.57 -19.41 -70.84
CA THR A 102 14.93 -19.72 -69.57
C THR A 102 13.56 -19.07 -69.52
N VAL A 103 12.50 -19.85 -69.36
CA VAL A 103 11.15 -19.34 -69.24
C VAL A 103 10.88 -19.10 -67.74
N LEU A 104 10.68 -17.84 -67.38
CA LEU A 104 10.32 -17.42 -66.06
C LEU A 104 8.81 -17.54 -65.88
N ILE A 105 8.39 -18.17 -64.77
CA ILE A 105 6.99 -18.38 -64.46
C ILE A 105 6.68 -17.74 -63.12
N PRO A 106 5.77 -16.75 -63.08
CA PRO A 106 5.35 -16.17 -61.82
C PRO A 106 4.63 -17.23 -60.96
N PRO A 107 4.72 -17.14 -59.65
CA PRO A 107 3.94 -18.00 -58.76
C PRO A 107 2.43 -17.81 -58.97
N ASP A 108 1.65 -18.84 -58.66
CA ASP A 108 0.21 -18.70 -58.47
C ASP A 108 -0.09 -17.75 -57.35
N GLU A 109 -1.37 -17.37 -57.14
CA GLU A 109 -1.78 -16.58 -55.95
C GLU A 109 -1.39 -17.33 -54.69
N PRO A 110 -0.66 -16.67 -53.75
CA PRO A 110 -0.26 -17.32 -52.51
C PRO A 110 -1.48 -17.61 -51.64
N VAL A 111 -1.40 -18.70 -50.88
CA VAL A 111 -2.46 -19.13 -49.97
C VAL A 111 -1.88 -19.30 -48.59
N ILE A 112 -2.46 -18.62 -47.61
CA ILE A 112 -2.18 -18.84 -46.17
C ILE A 112 -3.19 -19.87 -45.67
N ASP A 113 -2.68 -20.94 -45.04
CA ASP A 113 -3.53 -21.99 -44.48
C ASP A 113 -4.39 -21.44 -43.34
N GLY A 114 -5.70 -21.74 -43.33
CA GLY A 114 -6.63 -21.31 -42.27
C GLY A 114 -7.28 -19.92 -42.44
N GLY A 115 -6.95 -19.21 -43.57
CA GLY A 115 -7.55 -17.88 -43.81
C GLY A 115 -9.05 -17.91 -44.11
N PRO A 116 -9.75 -16.74 -44.08
CA PRO A 116 -9.25 -15.36 -43.96
C PRO A 116 -8.95 -14.92 -42.53
N GLN A 117 -9.45 -15.62 -41.50
CA GLN A 117 -9.19 -15.34 -40.09
C GLN A 117 -8.75 -16.63 -39.39
N ILE A 118 -7.64 -16.56 -38.67
CA ILE A 118 -7.06 -17.68 -37.94
C ILE A 118 -7.33 -17.54 -36.46
N LEU A 119 -8.00 -18.52 -35.86
CA LEU A 119 -8.26 -18.61 -34.43
C LEU A 119 -7.06 -19.23 -33.72
N LEU A 120 -6.47 -18.50 -32.80
CA LEU A 120 -5.32 -18.92 -31.99
C LEU A 120 -5.60 -18.73 -30.50
N THR A 121 -4.80 -19.38 -29.66
CA THR A 121 -4.81 -19.18 -28.24
C THR A 121 -3.55 -18.41 -27.82
N ALA A 122 -3.68 -17.40 -26.99
CA ALA A 122 -2.54 -16.64 -26.48
C ALA A 122 -1.53 -17.55 -25.81
N GLN A 123 -0.24 -17.25 -25.99
CA GLN A 123 0.90 -17.99 -25.44
C GLN A 123 1.04 -19.43 -25.91
N VAL A 124 0.28 -19.84 -26.91
CA VAL A 124 0.45 -21.16 -27.57
C VAL A 124 1.18 -20.96 -28.89
N PRO A 125 2.40 -21.50 -29.08
CA PRO A 125 3.16 -21.37 -30.32
C PRO A 125 2.39 -21.90 -31.50
N TYR A 126 2.41 -21.18 -32.62
CA TYR A 126 1.75 -21.56 -33.85
C TYR A 126 2.63 -21.23 -35.05
N ASN A 127 2.60 -22.06 -36.12
CA ASN A 127 3.30 -21.81 -37.36
C ASN A 127 2.30 -21.36 -38.43
N LEU A 128 2.35 -20.06 -38.79
CA LEU A 128 1.64 -19.59 -39.99
C LEU A 128 2.27 -20.21 -41.21
N SER A 129 1.47 -20.78 -42.10
CA SER A 129 1.92 -21.46 -43.30
C SER A 129 1.42 -20.76 -44.55
N CYS A 130 2.33 -20.38 -45.45
CA CYS A 130 2.02 -19.81 -46.75
C CYS A 130 2.58 -20.69 -47.88
N VAL A 131 1.76 -20.96 -48.89
CA VAL A 131 2.09 -21.78 -50.02
C VAL A 131 2.06 -20.97 -51.29
N SER A 132 3.18 -21.02 -52.05
CA SER A 132 3.35 -20.42 -53.38
C SER A 132 3.65 -21.53 -54.38
N ARG A 133 2.78 -21.75 -55.36
CA ARG A 133 2.85 -22.87 -56.27
C ARG A 133 3.31 -22.47 -57.69
N GLY A 134 3.94 -23.40 -58.35
CA GLY A 134 4.16 -23.38 -59.80
C GLY A 134 5.21 -22.38 -60.29
N ALA A 135 6.01 -21.79 -59.42
CA ALA A 135 6.99 -20.80 -59.80
C ALA A 135 8.25 -21.34 -60.44
N LYS A 136 8.84 -20.56 -61.34
CA LYS A 136 10.16 -20.80 -61.91
C LYS A 136 10.87 -19.49 -62.23
N PRO A 137 12.00 -19.16 -61.55
CA PRO A 137 12.63 -19.95 -60.50
C PRO A 137 11.73 -20.02 -59.23
N PRO A 138 12.11 -20.81 -58.19
CA PRO A 138 11.37 -20.89 -56.95
C PRO A 138 11.04 -19.51 -56.40
N ALA A 139 9.82 -19.34 -55.87
CA ALA A 139 9.42 -18.08 -55.27
C ALA A 139 10.11 -17.86 -53.92
N THR A 140 10.49 -16.64 -53.64
CA THR A 140 10.82 -16.15 -52.30
C THR A 140 9.55 -15.74 -51.62
N ILE A 141 9.43 -16.03 -50.32
CA ILE A 141 8.28 -15.66 -49.49
C ILE A 141 8.74 -14.77 -48.38
N GLU A 142 8.13 -13.59 -48.29
CA GLU A 142 8.31 -12.63 -47.23
C GLU A 142 7.01 -12.51 -46.42
N TRP A 143 7.16 -12.43 -45.10
CA TRP A 143 6.05 -12.22 -44.17
C TRP A 143 6.03 -10.81 -43.64
N LEU A 144 4.85 -10.18 -43.63
CA LEU A 144 4.64 -8.87 -43.09
C LEU A 144 3.56 -8.95 -42.01
N LYS A 145 3.80 -8.30 -40.84
CA LYS A 145 2.80 -8.03 -39.80
C LYS A 145 2.42 -6.58 -39.89
N ASP A 146 1.18 -6.26 -40.25
CA ASP A 146 0.68 -4.89 -40.47
C ASP A 146 1.61 -4.05 -41.38
N GLY A 147 2.18 -4.70 -42.41
CA GLY A 147 3.10 -4.07 -43.38
C GLY A 147 4.56 -4.04 -42.94
N VAL A 148 4.92 -4.52 -41.76
CA VAL A 148 6.30 -4.60 -41.25
C VAL A 148 6.88 -6.00 -41.49
N PRO A 149 8.07 -6.13 -42.12
CA PRO A 149 8.73 -7.42 -42.33
C PRO A 149 8.95 -8.18 -41.03
N GLN A 150 8.73 -9.50 -41.10
CA GLN A 150 8.92 -10.41 -39.98
C GLN A 150 10.11 -11.33 -40.25
N GLU A 151 10.98 -11.49 -39.28
CA GLU A 151 12.13 -12.37 -39.32
C GLU A 151 11.82 -13.75 -38.73
N GLY A 152 12.70 -14.73 -38.97
CA GLY A 152 12.58 -16.07 -38.39
C GLY A 152 11.71 -17.05 -39.20
N ALA A 153 11.16 -16.63 -40.31
CA ALA A 153 10.48 -17.55 -41.21
C ALA A 153 11.48 -18.52 -41.90
N PHE A 154 11.05 -19.75 -42.11
CA PHE A 154 11.81 -20.75 -42.87
C PHE A 154 10.94 -21.33 -43.99
N SER A 155 11.59 -21.74 -45.08
CA SER A 155 10.89 -22.23 -46.25
C SER A 155 11.40 -23.58 -46.68
N VAL A 156 10.51 -24.39 -47.23
CA VAL A 156 10.79 -25.66 -47.90
C VAL A 156 10.29 -25.60 -49.33
N THR A 157 10.98 -26.25 -50.25
CA THR A 157 10.65 -26.28 -51.69
C THR A 157 10.39 -27.70 -52.16
N GLU A 158 9.40 -27.86 -53.04
CA GLU A 158 9.04 -29.11 -53.66
C GLU A 158 8.98 -28.93 -55.19
N VAL A 159 9.73 -29.75 -55.90
CA VAL A 159 9.77 -29.72 -57.35
C VAL A 159 8.53 -30.44 -57.89
N LEU A 160 7.80 -29.79 -58.80
CA LEU A 160 6.63 -30.39 -59.48
C LEU A 160 6.99 -31.54 -60.47
N ALA A 161 6.00 -32.30 -60.90
CA ALA A 161 6.16 -33.45 -61.76
C ALA A 161 6.82 -33.10 -63.12
N ASP A 162 6.70 -31.86 -63.59
CA ASP A 162 7.36 -31.34 -64.78
C ASP A 162 8.87 -31.12 -64.65
N ARG A 163 9.39 -31.26 -63.39
CA ARG A 163 10.80 -31.08 -63.04
C ARG A 163 11.36 -29.68 -63.35
N LYS A 164 10.49 -28.69 -63.60
CA LYS A 164 10.87 -27.33 -63.97
C LYS A 164 10.28 -26.30 -63.00
N ARG A 165 9.05 -26.48 -62.56
CA ARG A 165 8.36 -25.61 -61.66
C ARG A 165 8.51 -26.10 -60.23
N VAL A 166 8.42 -25.15 -59.25
CA VAL A 166 8.62 -25.43 -57.87
C VAL A 166 7.47 -24.82 -57.04
N THR A 167 7.03 -25.57 -56.04
CA THR A 167 6.18 -25.06 -54.95
C THR A 167 7.08 -24.67 -53.78
N THR A 168 6.94 -23.45 -53.28
CA THR A 168 7.59 -23.00 -52.06
C THR A 168 6.55 -22.91 -50.96
N ARG A 169 6.83 -23.49 -49.80
CA ARG A 169 6.03 -23.36 -48.60
C ARG A 169 6.88 -22.69 -47.51
N SER A 170 6.39 -21.59 -46.94
CA SER A 170 7.05 -20.87 -45.86
C SER A 170 6.26 -20.97 -44.58
N PHE A 171 6.98 -21.13 -43.47
CA PHE A 171 6.43 -21.17 -42.12
C PHE A 171 6.99 -20.00 -41.31
N LEU A 172 6.10 -19.22 -40.69
CA LEU A 172 6.45 -18.17 -39.74
C LEU A 172 6.02 -18.63 -38.33
N PRO A 173 6.96 -18.96 -37.44
CA PRO A 173 6.66 -19.24 -36.06
C PRO A 173 6.16 -17.96 -35.37
N VAL A 174 5.00 -18.03 -34.73
CA VAL A 174 4.42 -16.92 -33.95
C VAL A 174 4.05 -17.40 -32.56
N LEU A 175 4.26 -16.54 -31.56
CA LEU A 175 3.76 -16.71 -30.22
C LEU A 175 2.68 -15.65 -30.02
N PRO A 176 1.39 -15.98 -30.20
CA PRO A 176 0.31 -14.99 -30.17
C PRO A 176 0.14 -14.37 -28.78
N VAL A 177 -0.10 -13.08 -28.76
CA VAL A 177 -0.48 -12.32 -27.56
C VAL A 177 -1.86 -11.69 -27.75
N ASP A 178 -2.49 -11.25 -26.67
CA ASP A 178 -3.83 -10.64 -26.69
C ASP A 178 -3.94 -9.46 -27.67
N THR A 179 -2.89 -8.64 -27.76
CA THR A 179 -2.81 -7.49 -28.67
C THR A 179 -2.67 -7.86 -30.15
N ASP A 180 -2.49 -9.16 -30.48
CA ASP A 180 -2.44 -9.64 -31.85
C ASP A 180 -3.84 -9.86 -32.47
N THR A 181 -4.89 -9.79 -31.65
CA THR A 181 -6.26 -9.87 -32.17
C THR A 181 -6.54 -8.72 -33.14
N GLY A 182 -6.97 -9.06 -34.35
CA GLY A 182 -7.23 -8.11 -35.42
C GLY A 182 -5.98 -7.69 -36.22
N ARG A 183 -4.77 -8.16 -35.87
CA ARG A 183 -3.56 -7.89 -36.62
C ARG A 183 -3.54 -8.68 -37.93
N ASN A 184 -3.01 -8.07 -38.99
CA ASN A 184 -2.94 -8.62 -40.33
C ASN A 184 -1.56 -9.22 -40.59
N PHE A 185 -1.54 -10.48 -40.99
CA PHE A 185 -0.34 -11.14 -41.48
C PHE A 185 -0.45 -11.33 -42.99
N THR A 186 0.50 -10.79 -43.73
CA THR A 186 0.54 -10.82 -45.18
C THR A 186 1.72 -11.66 -45.63
N CYS A 187 1.43 -12.61 -46.52
CA CYS A 187 2.43 -13.37 -47.25
C CYS A 187 2.64 -12.73 -48.63
N VAL A 188 3.86 -12.33 -48.91
CA VAL A 188 4.28 -11.77 -50.20
C VAL A 188 5.19 -12.77 -50.91
N THR A 189 4.79 -13.19 -52.10
CA THR A 189 5.55 -14.16 -52.90
C THR A 189 6.07 -13.51 -54.16
N SER A 190 7.37 -13.55 -54.41
CA SER A 190 8.02 -12.92 -55.54
C SER A 190 9.05 -13.84 -56.18
N ASN A 191 9.31 -13.65 -57.48
CA ASN A 191 10.45 -14.21 -58.17
C ASN A 191 10.89 -13.30 -59.32
N LEU A 192 11.82 -13.75 -60.15
CA LEU A 192 12.32 -12.96 -61.28
C LEU A 192 11.23 -12.63 -62.33
N ALA A 193 10.16 -13.44 -62.44
CA ALA A 193 9.03 -13.19 -63.34
C ALA A 193 8.09 -12.07 -62.81
N ILE A 194 8.01 -11.91 -61.46
CA ILE A 194 7.20 -10.88 -60.84
C ILE A 194 7.92 -10.33 -59.59
N PRO A 195 8.85 -9.38 -59.77
CA PRO A 195 9.60 -8.79 -58.65
C PRO A 195 8.74 -8.02 -57.67
N THR A 196 7.62 -7.44 -58.10
CA THR A 196 6.65 -6.71 -57.24
C THR A 196 5.88 -7.65 -56.32
N GLY A 197 5.90 -8.95 -56.62
CA GLY A 197 5.27 -9.99 -55.84
C GLY A 197 3.73 -10.00 -55.90
N LYS A 198 3.19 -11.16 -55.51
CA LYS A 198 1.77 -11.37 -55.20
C LYS A 198 1.59 -11.52 -53.70
N ARG A 199 0.43 -11.15 -53.19
CA ARG A 199 0.22 -11.12 -51.72
C ARG A 199 -1.15 -11.63 -51.31
N THR A 200 -1.18 -12.28 -50.17
CA THR A 200 -2.42 -12.66 -49.47
C THR A 200 -2.32 -12.31 -48.02
N THR A 201 -3.46 -11.98 -47.38
CA THR A 201 -3.50 -11.49 -46.01
C THR A 201 -4.53 -12.27 -45.21
N VAL A 202 -4.18 -12.60 -43.97
CA VAL A 202 -5.08 -13.14 -42.94
C VAL A 202 -5.05 -12.29 -41.69
N SER A 203 -6.15 -12.25 -40.96
CA SER A 203 -6.20 -11.64 -39.62
C SER A 203 -6.13 -12.72 -38.56
N LEU A 204 -5.57 -12.37 -37.38
CA LEU A 204 -5.59 -13.25 -36.23
C LEU A 204 -6.78 -12.93 -35.34
N ASN A 205 -7.38 -13.96 -34.74
CA ASN A 205 -8.34 -13.89 -33.65
C ASN A 205 -7.73 -14.66 -32.47
N VAL A 206 -7.16 -13.94 -31.51
CA VAL A 206 -6.42 -14.56 -30.40
C VAL A 206 -7.32 -14.63 -29.16
N HIS A 207 -7.66 -15.85 -28.79
CA HIS A 207 -8.40 -16.12 -27.55
C HIS A 207 -7.45 -16.06 -26.36
N HIS A 208 -7.86 -15.33 -25.33
CA HIS A 208 -7.11 -15.17 -24.07
C HIS A 208 -8.04 -15.02 -22.88
N PRO A 209 -7.61 -15.43 -21.66
CA PRO A 209 -8.30 -15.10 -20.43
C PRO A 209 -8.39 -13.57 -20.25
N PRO A 210 -9.31 -13.06 -19.41
CA PRO A 210 -9.41 -11.63 -19.18
C PRO A 210 -8.10 -11.02 -18.67
N THR A 211 -7.70 -9.90 -19.26
CA THR A 211 -6.68 -9.00 -18.70
C THR A 211 -7.40 -8.01 -17.81
N VAL A 212 -7.03 -7.93 -16.52
CA VAL A 212 -7.80 -7.23 -15.50
C VAL A 212 -6.97 -6.13 -14.85
N THR A 213 -7.58 -4.95 -14.68
CA THR A 213 -7.06 -3.85 -13.86
C THR A 213 -8.09 -3.49 -12.80
N LEU A 214 -7.65 -3.38 -11.55
CA LEU A 214 -8.48 -3.05 -10.41
C LEU A 214 -8.07 -1.68 -9.85
N SER A 215 -9.02 -0.77 -9.73
CA SER A 215 -8.84 0.56 -9.18
C SER A 215 -9.78 0.82 -8.01
N ILE A 216 -9.37 1.73 -7.12
CA ILE A 216 -10.13 2.14 -5.93
C ILE A 216 -10.32 3.64 -5.97
N GLU A 217 -11.51 4.10 -5.56
CA GLU A 217 -11.82 5.51 -5.37
C GLU A 217 -12.71 5.72 -4.13
N PRO A 218 -12.30 6.59 -3.17
CA PRO A 218 -11.01 7.28 -3.08
C PRO A 218 -9.87 6.31 -2.74
N ARG A 219 -8.60 6.70 -2.98
CA ARG A 219 -7.42 5.86 -2.68
C ARG A 219 -7.20 5.62 -1.20
N SER A 220 -7.59 6.61 -0.38
CA SER A 220 -7.53 6.59 1.07
C SER A 220 -8.89 7.02 1.60
N VAL A 221 -9.42 6.32 2.58
CA VAL A 221 -10.80 6.47 3.07
C VAL A 221 -10.81 6.36 4.60
N LEU A 222 -11.68 7.12 5.27
CA LEU A 222 -11.93 6.93 6.69
C LEU A 222 -12.84 5.71 6.92
N GLU A 223 -12.65 5.02 8.02
CA GLU A 223 -13.56 3.95 8.45
C GLU A 223 -15.02 4.49 8.53
N GLY A 224 -15.94 3.75 7.94
CA GLY A 224 -17.34 4.16 7.82
C GLY A 224 -17.69 4.95 6.56
N GLU A 225 -16.72 5.37 5.76
CA GLU A 225 -16.96 6.04 4.48
C GLU A 225 -17.13 5.04 3.33
N ARG A 226 -17.69 5.53 2.23
CA ARG A 226 -17.91 4.72 1.02
C ARG A 226 -16.65 4.61 0.20
N VAL A 227 -16.40 3.42 -0.31
CA VAL A 227 -15.33 3.10 -1.25
C VAL A 227 -15.90 2.41 -2.47
N THR A 228 -15.39 2.77 -3.64
CA THR A 228 -15.79 2.22 -4.92
C THR A 228 -14.61 1.48 -5.53
N PHE A 229 -14.82 0.22 -5.89
CA PHE A 229 -13.87 -0.60 -6.63
C PHE A 229 -14.34 -0.70 -8.08
N THR A 230 -13.46 -0.43 -9.02
CA THR A 230 -13.73 -0.58 -10.45
C THR A 230 -12.79 -1.61 -11.04
N CYS A 231 -13.37 -2.68 -11.56
CA CYS A 231 -12.68 -3.79 -12.18
C CYS A 231 -12.83 -3.68 -13.71
N GLN A 232 -11.82 -3.12 -14.37
CA GLN A 232 -11.79 -3.04 -15.83
C GLN A 232 -11.13 -4.29 -16.38
N ALA A 233 -11.76 -4.89 -17.38
CA ALA A 233 -11.22 -6.08 -17.99
C ALA A 233 -11.40 -6.08 -19.50
N ASN A 234 -10.41 -6.63 -20.22
CA ASN A 234 -10.46 -6.91 -21.63
C ASN A 234 -10.27 -8.41 -21.86
N ALA A 235 -11.09 -9.00 -22.72
CA ALA A 235 -11.06 -10.45 -22.94
C ALA A 235 -11.51 -10.81 -24.35
N ASN A 236 -10.97 -11.90 -24.86
CA ASN A 236 -11.44 -12.55 -26.07
C ASN A 236 -11.43 -14.08 -25.86
N PRO A 237 -12.56 -14.76 -25.88
CA PRO A 237 -13.95 -14.31 -26.08
C PRO A 237 -14.46 -13.32 -25.02
N PRO A 238 -15.63 -12.71 -25.22
CA PRO A 238 -16.21 -11.73 -24.32
C PRO A 238 -16.30 -12.21 -22.88
N ILE A 239 -16.26 -11.26 -21.94
CA ILE A 239 -16.41 -11.49 -20.49
C ILE A 239 -17.77 -12.12 -20.21
N MET A 240 -17.77 -13.20 -19.42
CA MET A 240 -18.99 -13.91 -18.97
C MET A 240 -19.48 -13.41 -17.60
N GLY A 241 -18.60 -12.86 -16.77
CA GLY A 241 -18.99 -12.32 -15.48
C GLY A 241 -17.83 -11.91 -14.57
N TYR A 242 -18.23 -11.35 -13.43
CA TYR A 242 -17.35 -10.88 -12.36
C TYR A 242 -17.69 -11.59 -11.05
N ARG A 243 -16.71 -11.77 -10.19
CA ARG A 243 -16.86 -12.23 -8.81
C ARG A 243 -15.96 -11.42 -7.91
N TRP A 244 -16.50 -10.99 -6.77
CA TRP A 244 -15.78 -10.23 -5.78
C TRP A 244 -15.58 -11.05 -4.51
N ALA A 245 -14.42 -10.89 -3.88
CA ALA A 245 -14.14 -11.48 -2.57
C ALA A 245 -13.34 -10.51 -1.71
N LYS A 246 -13.49 -10.62 -0.38
CA LYS A 246 -12.73 -9.88 0.62
C LYS A 246 -12.05 -10.89 1.54
N GLY A 247 -10.73 -10.78 1.73
CA GLY A 247 -9.98 -11.74 2.54
C GLY A 247 -10.13 -13.19 2.10
N GLY A 248 -10.44 -13.43 0.80
CA GLY A 248 -10.72 -14.75 0.25
C GLY A 248 -12.17 -15.23 0.38
N VAL A 249 -13.03 -14.49 1.09
CA VAL A 249 -14.46 -14.81 1.25
C VAL A 249 -15.27 -14.17 0.13
N LEU A 250 -16.05 -14.98 -0.58
CA LEU A 250 -16.90 -14.51 -1.69
C LEU A 250 -18.00 -13.55 -1.19
N LEU A 251 -18.13 -12.41 -1.90
CA LEU A 251 -19.17 -11.43 -1.64
C LEU A 251 -20.40 -11.78 -2.49
N GLU A 252 -21.43 -12.32 -1.85
CA GLU A 252 -22.66 -12.69 -2.51
C GLU A 252 -23.39 -11.45 -3.06
N GLY A 253 -23.86 -11.53 -4.30
CA GLY A 253 -24.58 -10.44 -4.97
C GLY A 253 -23.71 -9.42 -5.71
N ALA A 254 -22.40 -9.37 -5.51
CA ALA A 254 -21.50 -8.51 -6.26
C ALA A 254 -21.06 -9.20 -7.56
N ARG A 255 -21.71 -8.86 -8.70
CA ARG A 255 -21.50 -9.50 -10.01
C ARG A 255 -21.18 -8.54 -11.14
N GLU A 256 -21.15 -7.24 -10.85
CA GLU A 256 -20.87 -6.19 -11.81
C GLU A 256 -19.39 -5.80 -11.81
N SER A 257 -18.96 -5.04 -12.82
CA SER A 257 -17.59 -4.51 -12.92
C SER A 257 -17.27 -3.46 -11.84
N VAL A 258 -18.30 -2.92 -11.19
CA VAL A 258 -18.17 -1.93 -10.12
C VAL A 258 -18.77 -2.50 -8.84
N PHE A 259 -18.01 -2.45 -7.76
CA PHE A 259 -18.44 -2.84 -6.43
C PHE A 259 -18.29 -1.66 -5.47
N MET A 260 -19.38 -1.28 -4.81
CA MET A 260 -19.40 -0.20 -3.84
C MET A 260 -19.78 -0.74 -2.46
N THR A 261 -19.04 -0.31 -1.45
CA THR A 261 -19.28 -0.71 -0.07
C THR A 261 -18.84 0.39 0.90
N THR A 262 -19.14 0.18 2.19
CA THR A 262 -18.60 1.00 3.28
C THR A 262 -17.32 0.35 3.80
N ALA A 263 -16.26 1.11 3.94
CA ALA A 263 -14.98 0.62 4.41
C ALA A 263 -14.99 0.44 5.93
N ASP A 264 -14.58 -0.71 6.41
CA ASP A 264 -14.23 -0.99 7.80
C ASP A 264 -12.71 -1.21 7.92
N HIS A 265 -12.18 -1.20 9.15
CA HIS A 265 -10.74 -1.36 9.38
C HIS A 265 -10.15 -2.67 8.83
N SER A 266 -10.96 -3.72 8.64
CA SER A 266 -10.46 -5.00 8.11
C SER A 266 -10.00 -4.90 6.65
N PHE A 267 -10.49 -3.92 5.86
CA PHE A 267 -10.01 -3.66 4.50
C PHE A 267 -8.53 -3.27 4.43
N PHE A 268 -7.96 -2.82 5.54
CA PHE A 268 -6.54 -2.51 5.63
C PHE A 268 -5.65 -3.77 5.60
N THR A 269 -6.15 -4.89 6.11
CA THR A 269 -5.41 -6.17 6.17
C THR A 269 -5.96 -7.25 5.25
N GLU A 270 -7.23 -7.16 4.89
CA GLU A 270 -7.95 -8.12 4.04
C GLU A 270 -8.11 -7.56 2.63
N PRO A 271 -7.39 -8.10 1.63
CA PRO A 271 -7.49 -7.59 0.27
C PRO A 271 -8.86 -7.84 -0.34
N VAL A 272 -9.34 -6.86 -1.10
CA VAL A 272 -10.48 -7.03 -2.00
C VAL A 272 -9.99 -7.54 -3.33
N SER A 273 -10.58 -8.60 -3.84
CA SER A 273 -10.25 -9.22 -5.11
C SER A 273 -11.41 -9.20 -6.09
N CYS A 274 -11.07 -8.95 -7.36
CA CYS A 274 -11.97 -9.09 -8.49
C CYS A 274 -11.49 -10.25 -9.36
N GLN A 275 -12.33 -11.25 -9.54
CA GLN A 275 -12.14 -12.33 -10.49
C GLN A 275 -13.04 -12.11 -11.69
N VAL A 276 -12.44 -12.05 -12.88
CA VAL A 276 -13.14 -11.94 -14.15
C VAL A 276 -12.91 -13.22 -14.95
N PHE A 277 -13.95 -13.72 -15.60
CA PHE A 277 -13.86 -14.98 -16.35
C PHE A 277 -14.57 -14.92 -17.70
N ASN A 278 -14.02 -15.65 -18.65
CA ASN A 278 -14.61 -15.93 -19.95
C ASN A 278 -14.58 -17.43 -20.24
N ALA A 279 -14.90 -17.84 -21.49
CA ALA A 279 -14.91 -19.25 -21.89
C ALA A 279 -13.52 -19.91 -21.90
N VAL A 280 -12.43 -19.13 -21.92
CA VAL A 280 -11.05 -19.63 -21.99
C VAL A 280 -10.42 -19.76 -20.60
N GLY A 281 -10.78 -18.88 -19.67
CA GLY A 281 -10.21 -18.91 -18.33
C GLY A 281 -10.65 -17.75 -17.44
N SER A 282 -9.95 -17.58 -16.33
CA SER A 282 -10.22 -16.51 -15.39
C SER A 282 -8.95 -15.85 -14.88
N THR A 283 -9.06 -14.57 -14.55
CA THR A 283 -7.99 -13.78 -13.93
C THR A 283 -8.50 -13.16 -12.67
N ASN A 284 -7.70 -13.24 -11.59
CA ASN A 284 -8.01 -12.67 -10.29
C ASN A 284 -6.97 -11.61 -9.94
N VAL A 285 -7.42 -10.42 -9.56
CA VAL A 285 -6.57 -9.30 -9.11
C VAL A 285 -7.07 -8.82 -7.78
N SER A 286 -6.16 -8.54 -6.85
CA SER A 286 -6.50 -8.09 -5.50
C SER A 286 -5.77 -6.80 -5.14
N ILE A 287 -6.41 -6.01 -4.24
CA ILE A 287 -5.88 -4.75 -3.76
C ILE A 287 -6.28 -4.54 -2.30
N LEU A 288 -5.36 -3.94 -1.52
CA LEU A 288 -5.64 -3.47 -0.17
C LEU A 288 -6.14 -2.04 -0.22
N VAL A 289 -7.04 -1.68 0.70
CA VAL A 289 -7.55 -0.32 0.84
C VAL A 289 -6.79 0.39 1.95
N ASP A 290 -6.33 1.60 1.68
CA ASP A 290 -5.77 2.46 2.72
C ASP A 290 -6.90 3.07 3.56
N VAL A 291 -7.37 2.30 4.55
CA VAL A 291 -8.42 2.73 5.47
C VAL A 291 -7.78 3.37 6.69
N HIS A 292 -8.15 4.62 6.96
CA HIS A 292 -7.77 5.31 8.19
C HIS A 292 -8.78 4.99 9.27
N PHE A 293 -8.32 4.42 10.37
CA PHE A 293 -9.16 4.02 11.50
C PHE A 293 -8.49 4.28 12.85
N GLY A 294 -9.33 4.46 13.87
CA GLY A 294 -8.91 4.71 15.24
C GLY A 294 -8.26 3.50 15.89
N PRO A 295 -7.82 3.65 17.16
CA PRO A 295 -7.22 2.53 17.87
C PRO A 295 -8.23 1.40 18.10
N VAL A 296 -7.90 0.22 17.61
CA VAL A 296 -8.63 -1.03 17.85
C VAL A 296 -7.78 -1.91 18.75
N LEU A 297 -8.34 -2.35 19.90
CA LEU A 297 -7.65 -3.21 20.84
C LEU A 297 -7.53 -4.63 20.28
N VAL A 298 -6.31 -5.08 20.02
CA VAL A 298 -6.02 -6.42 19.47
C VAL A 298 -5.71 -7.43 20.57
N VAL A 299 -4.95 -6.98 21.60
CA VAL A 299 -4.62 -7.80 22.76
C VAL A 299 -4.89 -6.98 24.02
N GLU A 300 -5.88 -7.44 24.78
CA GLU A 300 -6.26 -6.84 26.05
C GLU A 300 -5.30 -7.28 27.16
N PRO A 301 -4.80 -6.34 27.98
CA PRO A 301 -4.00 -6.69 29.14
C PRO A 301 -4.87 -7.38 30.20
N ARG A 302 -4.33 -8.44 30.82
CA ARG A 302 -5.06 -9.21 31.84
C ARG A 302 -4.58 -8.81 33.23
N PRO A 303 -5.50 -8.71 34.23
CA PRO A 303 -5.13 -8.51 35.61
C PRO A 303 -4.16 -9.61 36.07
N LEU A 304 -3.16 -9.23 36.83
CA LEU A 304 -2.10 -10.11 37.28
C LEU A 304 -1.87 -9.96 38.77
N THR A 305 -1.72 -11.09 39.47
CA THR A 305 -1.29 -11.14 40.88
C THR A 305 0.05 -11.86 40.93
N VAL A 306 1.04 -11.21 41.52
CA VAL A 306 2.42 -11.71 41.62
C VAL A 306 2.97 -11.50 43.00
N ASP A 307 4.02 -12.20 43.33
CA ASP A 307 4.71 -12.06 44.61
C ASP A 307 5.76 -10.92 44.52
N ILE A 308 6.05 -10.31 45.67
CA ILE A 308 7.13 -9.32 45.76
C ILE A 308 8.44 -9.85 45.18
N ASP A 309 9.26 -8.97 44.64
CA ASP A 309 10.52 -9.25 43.94
C ASP A 309 10.41 -10.08 42.64
N SER A 310 9.19 -10.34 42.15
CA SER A 310 8.98 -10.98 40.86
C SER A 310 9.16 -9.99 39.71
N ASP A 311 9.53 -10.53 38.54
CA ASP A 311 9.53 -9.76 37.28
C ASP A 311 8.16 -9.91 36.58
N VAL A 312 7.61 -8.78 36.11
CA VAL A 312 6.27 -8.71 35.53
C VAL A 312 6.32 -8.13 34.12
N THR A 313 5.58 -8.75 33.19
CA THR A 313 5.35 -8.21 31.86
C THR A 313 3.84 -8.04 31.61
N LEU A 314 3.39 -6.80 31.42
CA LEU A 314 2.04 -6.49 30.99
C LEU A 314 2.04 -6.29 29.46
N ASN A 315 1.10 -6.93 28.77
CA ASN A 315 0.98 -6.88 27.32
C ASN A 315 -0.29 -6.15 26.90
N CYS A 316 -0.14 -5.23 25.96
CA CYS A 316 -1.23 -4.48 25.37
C CYS A 316 -0.92 -4.20 23.90
N LYS A 317 -1.77 -4.62 22.99
CA LYS A 317 -1.56 -4.42 21.56
C LYS A 317 -2.78 -3.75 20.94
N TRP A 318 -2.52 -2.65 20.26
CA TRP A 318 -3.50 -1.90 19.50
C TRP A 318 -3.15 -1.91 18.00
N ALA A 319 -4.15 -1.80 17.15
CA ALA A 319 -4.02 -1.54 15.73
C ALA A 319 -4.63 -0.18 15.40
N GLY A 320 -4.13 0.47 14.36
CA GLY A 320 -4.64 1.76 13.88
C GLY A 320 -3.88 2.23 12.65
N ASN A 321 -4.51 3.03 11.83
CA ASN A 321 -3.92 3.64 10.65
C ASN A 321 -4.38 5.10 10.56
N PRO A 322 -3.47 6.10 10.44
CA PRO A 322 -2.01 6.03 10.42
C PRO A 322 -1.37 5.35 11.65
N PRO A 323 -0.07 5.00 11.56
CA PRO A 323 0.63 4.33 12.66
C PRO A 323 0.42 5.03 14.00
N LEU A 324 0.02 4.27 15.01
CA LEU A 324 -0.28 4.77 16.35
C LEU A 324 0.98 4.92 17.20
N THR A 325 0.88 5.77 18.23
CA THR A 325 1.81 5.80 19.35
C THR A 325 1.16 5.17 20.57
N LEU A 326 1.94 4.38 21.31
CA LEU A 326 1.47 3.68 22.50
C LEU A 326 2.24 4.16 23.73
N THR A 327 1.55 4.33 24.85
CA THR A 327 2.16 4.71 26.11
C THR A 327 1.57 3.94 27.28
N TRP A 328 2.43 3.50 28.20
CA TRP A 328 2.03 2.95 29.48
C TRP A 328 2.26 3.97 30.58
N THR A 329 1.26 4.16 31.43
CA THR A 329 1.34 4.99 32.63
C THR A 329 0.73 4.25 33.80
N LYS A 330 1.10 4.60 35.03
CA LYS A 330 0.38 4.18 36.23
C LYS A 330 -0.75 5.17 36.49
N LYS A 331 -1.96 4.67 36.76
CA LYS A 331 -3.15 5.52 37.03
C LYS A 331 -2.85 6.54 38.14
N GLY A 332 -3.16 7.80 37.84
CA GLY A 332 -2.85 8.91 38.75
C GLY A 332 -1.45 9.53 38.58
N SER A 333 -0.64 8.97 37.65
CA SER A 333 0.68 9.51 37.30
C SER A 333 0.74 9.84 35.79
N ASN A 334 1.37 10.97 35.46
CA ASN A 334 1.61 11.34 34.06
C ASN A 334 2.96 10.84 33.52
N MET A 335 3.69 10.08 34.32
CA MET A 335 5.00 9.55 33.95
C MET A 335 4.81 8.38 32.99
N VAL A 336 5.43 8.46 31.81
CA VAL A 336 5.44 7.38 30.81
C VAL A 336 6.44 6.31 31.23
N LEU A 337 5.96 5.08 31.42
CA LEU A 337 6.75 3.94 31.84
C LEU A 337 7.31 3.13 30.66
N SER A 338 6.55 3.05 29.57
CA SER A 338 6.94 2.36 28.33
C SER A 338 6.19 2.94 27.13
N ASN A 339 6.81 2.89 25.95
CA ASN A 339 6.19 3.24 24.66
C ASN A 339 5.99 2.00 23.76
N ASN A 340 6.17 0.80 24.31
CA ASN A 340 6.08 -0.45 23.59
C ASN A 340 4.78 -1.20 23.92
N ASN A 341 4.45 -2.22 23.13
CA ASN A 341 3.31 -3.11 23.41
C ASN A 341 3.43 -3.84 24.75
N GLN A 342 4.62 -3.83 25.34
CA GLN A 342 4.92 -4.48 26.61
C GLN A 342 5.44 -3.45 27.62
N LEU A 343 4.92 -3.55 28.83
CA LEU A 343 5.50 -2.91 30.00
C LEU A 343 6.18 -3.98 30.83
N TYR A 344 7.49 -3.86 30.98
CA TYR A 344 8.30 -4.73 31.83
C TYR A 344 8.63 -4.03 33.15
N LEU A 345 8.24 -4.64 34.26
CA LEU A 345 8.52 -4.21 35.61
C LEU A 345 9.43 -5.25 36.27
N LYS A 346 10.61 -4.84 36.67
CA LYS A 346 11.61 -5.71 37.28
C LYS A 346 11.55 -5.63 38.81
N SER A 347 11.61 -6.81 39.48
CA SER A 347 11.66 -6.91 40.94
C SER A 347 10.59 -6.05 41.60
N VAL A 348 9.31 -6.35 41.31
CA VAL A 348 8.18 -5.50 41.74
C VAL A 348 8.07 -5.46 43.26
N SER A 349 7.80 -4.28 43.77
CA SER A 349 7.49 -3.99 45.15
C SER A 349 5.98 -3.80 45.35
N GLN A 350 5.52 -3.77 46.59
CA GLN A 350 4.12 -3.47 46.90
C GLN A 350 3.72 -2.02 46.47
N ALA A 351 4.68 -1.10 46.34
CA ALA A 351 4.43 0.22 45.77
C ALA A 351 4.09 0.19 44.29
N ASP A 352 4.46 -0.86 43.58
CA ASP A 352 4.14 -1.05 42.16
C ASP A 352 2.74 -1.59 41.94
N ALA A 353 2.08 -2.12 42.98
CA ALA A 353 0.68 -2.52 42.89
C ALA A 353 -0.22 -1.32 42.49
N GLY A 354 -1.28 -1.61 41.75
CA GLY A 354 -2.24 -0.61 41.31
C GLY A 354 -2.72 -0.80 39.89
N GLN A 355 -3.38 0.22 39.35
CA GLN A 355 -3.88 0.22 37.99
C GLN A 355 -2.87 0.85 37.04
N TYR A 356 -2.63 0.18 35.93
CA TYR A 356 -1.81 0.64 34.81
C TYR A 356 -2.70 0.92 33.61
N VAL A 357 -2.42 1.98 32.88
CA VAL A 357 -3.17 2.42 31.72
C VAL A 357 -2.29 2.25 30.48
N CYS A 358 -2.80 1.50 29.52
CA CYS A 358 -2.23 1.39 28.18
C CYS A 358 -3.04 2.30 27.25
N LYS A 359 -2.42 3.34 26.75
CA LYS A 359 -3.02 4.36 25.89
C LYS A 359 -2.44 4.32 24.51
N ALA A 360 -3.30 4.25 23.50
CA ALA A 360 -2.94 4.31 22.08
C ALA A 360 -3.51 5.58 21.45
N ILE A 361 -2.71 6.26 20.63
CA ILE A 361 -3.11 7.48 19.92
C ILE A 361 -2.83 7.28 18.43
N VAL A 362 -3.88 7.30 17.62
CA VAL A 362 -3.78 7.42 16.16
C VAL A 362 -3.91 8.91 15.83
N PRO A 363 -2.86 9.53 15.26
CA PRO A 363 -2.83 10.97 15.01
C PRO A 363 -4.05 11.43 14.19
N ARG A 364 -4.76 12.45 14.67
CA ARG A 364 -5.94 13.08 14.05
C ARG A 364 -7.17 12.18 13.90
N ILE A 365 -7.11 10.92 14.31
CA ILE A 365 -8.22 9.97 14.17
C ILE A 365 -8.85 9.67 15.53
N GLY A 366 -8.05 9.26 16.53
CA GLY A 366 -8.62 8.90 17.81
C GLY A 366 -7.62 8.45 18.86
N VAL A 367 -8.17 8.25 20.07
CA VAL A 367 -7.45 7.78 21.25
C VAL A 367 -8.21 6.59 21.82
N GLY A 368 -7.48 5.54 22.19
CA GLY A 368 -7.98 4.39 22.92
C GLY A 368 -7.20 4.17 24.19
N GLU A 369 -7.87 3.76 25.26
CA GLU A 369 -7.26 3.46 26.55
C GLU A 369 -7.82 2.16 27.11
N THR A 370 -6.98 1.37 27.75
CA THR A 370 -7.40 0.20 28.51
C THR A 370 -6.63 0.12 29.81
N GLU A 371 -7.28 -0.35 30.86
CA GLU A 371 -6.72 -0.42 32.21
C GLU A 371 -6.46 -1.87 32.61
N VAL A 372 -5.41 -2.09 33.37
CA VAL A 372 -5.09 -3.40 33.95
C VAL A 372 -4.64 -3.24 35.40
N THR A 373 -5.08 -4.16 36.26
CA THR A 373 -4.70 -4.16 37.68
C THR A 373 -3.55 -5.12 37.91
N LEU A 374 -2.48 -4.61 38.53
CA LEU A 374 -1.39 -5.39 39.10
C LEU A 374 -1.56 -5.47 40.60
N THR A 375 -1.66 -6.68 41.13
CA THR A 375 -1.70 -6.95 42.58
C THR A 375 -0.36 -7.60 42.94
N VAL A 376 0.28 -7.02 44.00
CA VAL A 376 1.56 -7.54 44.48
C VAL A 376 1.36 -8.11 45.88
N ASN A 377 1.59 -9.39 46.04
CA ASN A 377 1.60 -10.06 47.35
C ASN A 377 2.87 -9.68 48.12
N GLY A 378 2.73 -9.41 49.39
CA GLY A 378 3.87 -9.09 50.25
C GLY A 378 3.48 -9.04 51.74
N PRO A 379 4.43 -8.77 52.62
CA PRO A 379 4.14 -8.64 54.06
C PRO A 379 3.17 -7.47 54.32
N PRO A 380 2.36 -7.53 55.41
CA PRO A 380 1.44 -6.45 55.74
C PRO A 380 2.14 -5.10 55.94
N ILE A 381 1.56 -4.04 55.38
CA ILE A 381 2.01 -2.65 55.62
C ILE A 381 1.05 -1.98 56.58
N ILE A 382 1.61 -1.40 57.64
CA ILE A 382 0.84 -0.65 58.60
C ILE A 382 0.99 0.85 58.29
N SER A 383 -0.14 1.53 58.02
CA SER A 383 -0.19 2.92 57.57
C SER A 383 -0.87 3.86 58.57
N SER A 384 -0.77 3.56 59.85
CA SER A 384 -1.31 4.38 60.95
C SER A 384 -0.43 5.56 61.24
N ASP A 385 -0.99 6.59 61.92
CA ASP A 385 -0.21 7.66 62.52
C ASP A 385 0.61 7.08 63.69
N SER A 386 1.89 7.41 63.74
CA SER A 386 2.81 6.93 64.77
C SER A 386 2.54 7.58 66.12
N VAL A 387 1.89 8.75 66.15
CA VAL A 387 1.44 9.46 67.33
C VAL A 387 -0.07 9.61 67.26
N GLN A 388 -0.77 9.14 68.29
CA GLN A 388 -2.21 9.29 68.39
C GLN A 388 -2.55 9.95 69.72
N TYR A 389 -3.75 10.50 69.84
CA TYR A 389 -4.09 11.39 70.97
C TYR A 389 -5.27 10.84 71.77
N ALA A 390 -5.23 11.02 73.11
CA ALA A 390 -6.33 10.66 73.95
C ALA A 390 -6.43 11.65 75.18
N VAL A 391 -7.57 11.63 75.83
CA VAL A 391 -7.84 12.45 77.01
C VAL A 391 -7.70 11.59 78.28
N ARG A 392 -6.96 12.08 79.27
CA ARG A 392 -6.79 11.37 80.54
C ARG A 392 -8.13 11.21 81.24
N GLY A 393 -8.39 10.02 81.75
CA GLY A 393 -9.63 9.72 82.48
C GLY A 393 -10.81 9.34 81.61
N GLU A 394 -10.67 9.46 80.26
CA GLU A 394 -11.68 9.06 79.27
C GLU A 394 -11.31 7.75 78.59
N ARG A 395 -12.19 7.32 77.70
CA ARG A 395 -11.92 6.17 76.78
C ARG A 395 -10.99 6.62 75.66
N GLY A 396 -9.82 5.99 75.52
CA GLY A 396 -8.86 6.22 74.45
C GLY A 396 -8.90 5.10 73.43
N GLU A 397 -8.54 5.42 72.20
CA GLU A 397 -8.47 4.43 71.06
C GLU A 397 -7.11 4.55 70.37
N VAL A 398 -6.40 3.44 70.21
CA VAL A 398 -5.19 3.33 69.39
C VAL A 398 -5.54 2.53 68.12
N LYS A 399 -5.44 3.19 66.94
CA LYS A 399 -5.88 2.66 65.67
C LYS A 399 -4.71 2.18 64.84
N CYS A 400 -4.81 0.95 64.33
CA CYS A 400 -3.83 0.29 63.47
C CYS A 400 -4.48 -0.04 62.14
N TYR A 401 -4.12 0.71 61.07
CA TYR A 401 -4.56 0.47 59.71
C TYR A 401 -3.59 -0.47 59.00
N ILE A 402 -4.06 -1.64 58.63
CA ILE A 402 -3.25 -2.74 58.06
C ILE A 402 -3.66 -2.98 56.63
N ALA A 403 -2.80 -2.62 55.67
CA ALA A 403 -2.95 -2.99 54.26
C ALA A 403 -2.17 -4.29 54.02
N SER A 404 -2.84 -5.34 53.55
CA SER A 404 -2.22 -6.65 53.39
C SER A 404 -2.80 -7.39 52.19
N THR A 405 -1.92 -7.88 51.35
CA THR A 405 -2.26 -8.81 50.26
C THR A 405 -1.22 -9.94 50.28
N PRO A 406 -1.60 -11.19 50.58
CA PRO A 406 -2.94 -11.61 51.02
C PRO A 406 -3.36 -11.01 52.37
N PRO A 407 -4.63 -11.14 52.78
CA PRO A 407 -5.11 -10.65 54.10
C PRO A 407 -4.30 -11.17 55.26
N PRO A 408 -4.20 -10.44 56.40
CA PRO A 408 -3.44 -10.89 57.53
C PRO A 408 -4.11 -12.10 58.22
N ASP A 409 -3.33 -13.12 58.48
CA ASP A 409 -3.76 -14.34 59.23
C ASP A 409 -3.81 -14.06 60.72
N LYS A 410 -2.88 -13.23 61.22
CA LYS A 410 -2.70 -12.94 62.60
C LYS A 410 -2.41 -11.46 62.84
N ILE A 411 -3.07 -10.85 63.83
CA ILE A 411 -2.82 -9.51 64.31
C ILE A 411 -2.55 -9.57 65.80
N VAL A 412 -1.45 -8.94 66.24
CA VAL A 412 -0.98 -8.98 67.61
C VAL A 412 -0.75 -7.56 68.09
N TRP A 413 -1.24 -7.24 69.28
CA TRP A 413 -0.91 -6.03 69.99
C TRP A 413 0.02 -6.38 71.18
N ALA A 414 1.09 -5.61 71.36
CA ALA A 414 1.98 -5.69 72.51
C ALA A 414 2.26 -4.29 73.08
N TRP A 415 2.16 -4.13 74.33
CA TRP A 415 2.50 -2.90 75.04
C TRP A 415 3.06 -3.18 76.44
N LYS A 416 3.77 -2.21 77.03
CA LYS A 416 4.33 -2.32 78.34
C LYS A 416 3.55 -1.41 79.28
N GLU A 417 3.09 -1.96 80.35
CA GLU A 417 2.41 -1.25 81.41
C GLU A 417 3.32 -1.07 82.67
N ASN A 418 3.45 0.12 83.16
CA ASN A 418 4.15 0.38 84.42
C ASN A 418 3.24 -0.02 85.58
N VAL A 419 3.59 -1.11 86.29
CA VAL A 419 2.80 -1.59 87.43
C VAL A 419 3.62 -1.45 88.69
N TRP A 420 2.98 -0.90 89.77
CA TRP A 420 3.55 -0.88 91.09
C TRP A 420 3.27 -2.24 91.75
N GLU A 421 4.28 -3.14 91.82
CA GLU A 421 4.14 -4.35 92.62
C GLU A 421 4.59 -4.13 94.03
N LYS A 422 3.73 -4.51 94.98
CA LYS A 422 4.03 -4.49 96.42
C LYS A 422 4.63 -5.81 96.83
N GLU A 423 5.98 -5.85 96.87
CA GLU A 423 6.65 -7.01 97.48
C GLU A 423 6.44 -7.01 98.98
N LYS A 424 6.36 -8.19 99.56
CA LYS A 424 6.20 -8.40 101.01
C LYS A 424 7.39 -7.81 101.78
N GLY A 425 7.21 -6.56 102.29
CA GLY A 425 8.18 -5.92 103.14
C GLY A 425 8.71 -4.60 102.58
N THR A 426 7.90 -3.55 102.60
CA THR A 426 8.21 -2.11 102.61
C THR A 426 9.04 -1.45 101.51
N LEU A 427 9.23 -2.05 100.36
CA LEU A 427 9.79 -1.33 99.20
C LEU A 427 8.87 -1.44 97.98
N LEU A 428 8.44 -0.27 97.45
CA LEU A 428 7.78 -0.20 96.15
C LEU A 428 8.85 -0.31 95.06
N VAL A 429 8.83 -1.45 94.27
CA VAL A 429 9.74 -1.64 93.14
C VAL A 429 8.95 -1.45 91.84
N TRP A 430 9.52 -0.69 90.95
CA TRP A 430 8.98 -0.52 89.61
C TRP A 430 9.21 -1.82 88.84
N ALA A 431 8.12 -2.48 88.41
CA ALA A 431 8.16 -3.63 87.56
C ALA A 431 7.47 -3.34 86.20
N TRP A 432 8.03 -3.85 85.16
CA TRP A 432 7.44 -3.76 83.86
C TRP A 432 6.64 -5.05 83.59
N LYS A 433 5.33 -4.86 83.33
CA LYS A 433 4.49 -5.97 82.88
C LYS A 433 4.28 -5.86 81.38
N GLU A 434 4.71 -6.87 80.60
CA GLU A 434 4.45 -6.97 79.21
C GLU A 434 3.07 -7.58 78.96
N ASN A 435 2.18 -6.87 78.32
CA ASN A 435 0.85 -7.32 77.94
C ASN A 435 0.85 -7.65 76.45
N VAL A 436 0.34 -8.84 76.07
CA VAL A 436 0.23 -9.29 74.70
C VAL A 436 -1.21 -9.73 74.46
N TRP A 437 -1.83 -9.20 73.44
CA TRP A 437 -3.13 -9.64 72.95
C TRP A 437 -2.97 -10.32 71.59
N GLU A 438 -3.46 -11.56 71.45
CA GLU A 438 -3.54 -12.30 70.21
C GLU A 438 -5.00 -12.70 69.98
N LYS A 439 -5.48 -12.62 68.72
CA LYS A 439 -6.87 -12.91 68.32
C LYS A 439 -7.33 -14.30 68.78
N GLU A 440 -6.46 -15.27 68.80
CA GLU A 440 -6.76 -16.69 69.14
C GLU A 440 -6.82 -16.96 70.65
N LYS A 441 -6.20 -16.13 71.48
CA LYS A 441 -6.09 -16.35 72.90
C LYS A 441 -7.09 -15.62 73.78
N GLY A 442 -7.81 -14.60 73.24
CA GLY A 442 -8.99 -13.98 73.86
C GLY A 442 -8.87 -13.51 75.29
N THR A 443 -7.67 -13.17 75.79
CA THR A 443 -7.47 -12.66 77.13
C THR A 443 -7.88 -11.17 77.21
N LEU A 444 -9.05 -10.95 77.76
CA LEU A 444 -9.52 -9.60 78.16
C LEU A 444 -8.74 -9.18 79.41
N LEU A 445 -7.87 -8.21 79.29
CA LEU A 445 -7.42 -7.39 80.36
C LEU A 445 -8.55 -6.43 80.69
N GLU A 446 -8.95 -6.26 81.93
CA GLU A 446 -10.12 -5.48 82.35
C GLU A 446 -10.17 -4.06 81.77
N ARG A 447 -9.03 -3.47 81.38
CA ARG A 447 -8.91 -2.12 80.86
C ARG A 447 -8.82 -2.04 79.31
N TYR A 448 -8.47 -3.10 78.64
CA TYR A 448 -8.16 -3.06 77.21
C TYR A 448 -9.07 -4.01 76.45
N THR A 449 -9.61 -3.49 75.31
CA THR A 449 -10.40 -4.30 74.38
C THR A 449 -9.90 -4.05 72.94
N VAL A 450 -9.87 -5.10 72.14
CA VAL A 450 -9.45 -5.00 70.72
C VAL A 450 -10.60 -5.34 69.82
N GLU A 451 -10.92 -4.44 68.91
CA GLU A 451 -11.92 -4.61 67.90
C GLU A 451 -11.26 -4.61 66.51
N GLN A 452 -11.77 -5.43 65.60
CA GLN A 452 -11.31 -5.48 64.20
C GLN A 452 -12.46 -5.26 63.25
N SER A 453 -12.29 -4.35 62.29
CA SER A 453 -13.21 -4.17 61.20
C SER A 453 -13.03 -5.26 60.17
N LYS A 454 -14.13 -5.77 59.59
CA LYS A 454 -14.06 -6.69 58.47
C LYS A 454 -13.57 -5.95 57.22
N PRO A 455 -12.66 -6.53 56.42
CA PRO A 455 -12.25 -5.94 55.16
C PRO A 455 -13.47 -5.82 54.22
N HIS A 456 -13.70 -4.65 53.64
CA HIS A 456 -14.83 -4.39 52.76
C HIS A 456 -14.65 -4.91 51.31
N SER A 457 -13.46 -5.36 50.97
CA SER A 457 -13.16 -6.01 49.66
C SER A 457 -11.83 -6.75 49.73
N GLN A 458 -11.57 -7.67 48.79
CA GLN A 458 -10.23 -8.25 48.59
C GLN A 458 -9.24 -7.11 48.34
N GLY A 459 -8.28 -6.91 49.27
CA GLY A 459 -7.28 -5.85 49.21
C GLY A 459 -7.65 -4.59 50.03
N GLY A 460 -8.73 -4.60 50.82
CA GLY A 460 -9.06 -3.51 51.73
C GLY A 460 -8.20 -3.50 53.00
N ALA A 461 -7.95 -2.31 53.54
CA ALA A 461 -7.25 -2.19 54.81
C ALA A 461 -8.12 -2.72 55.97
N VAL A 462 -7.51 -3.52 56.86
CA VAL A 462 -8.12 -3.97 58.10
C VAL A 462 -7.79 -2.95 59.17
N LEU A 463 -8.82 -2.41 59.84
CA LEU A 463 -8.64 -1.55 61.02
C LEU A 463 -8.70 -2.40 62.27
N SER A 464 -7.60 -2.45 63.02
CA SER A 464 -7.56 -2.99 64.40
C SER A 464 -7.47 -1.85 65.38
N THR A 465 -8.44 -1.76 66.30
CA THR A 465 -8.51 -0.71 67.29
C THR A 465 -8.31 -1.31 68.67
N LEU A 466 -7.28 -0.85 69.39
CA LEU A 466 -7.08 -1.09 70.78
C LEU A 466 -7.74 -0.01 71.57
N THR A 467 -8.77 -0.34 72.32
CA THR A 467 -9.51 0.57 73.17
C THR A 467 -9.01 0.49 74.61
N ILE A 468 -8.69 1.62 75.22
CA ILE A 468 -8.25 1.78 76.60
C ILE A 468 -9.39 2.41 77.38
N ASN A 469 -10.02 1.65 78.26
CA ASN A 469 -11.03 2.15 79.14
C ASN A 469 -10.35 2.91 80.34
N ASN A 470 -10.61 4.18 80.47
CA ASN A 470 -10.00 5.08 81.52
C ASN A 470 -8.49 5.25 81.31
N VAL A 471 -8.09 6.09 80.38
CA VAL A 471 -6.67 6.36 80.02
C VAL A 471 -5.96 6.99 81.23
N MET A 472 -4.87 6.37 81.65
CA MET A 472 -4.01 6.81 82.75
C MET A 472 -2.74 7.49 82.25
N GLU A 473 -2.02 8.20 83.12
CA GLU A 473 -0.75 8.84 82.78
C GLU A 473 0.30 7.85 82.25
N SER A 474 0.29 6.62 82.78
CA SER A 474 1.19 5.55 82.36
C SER A 474 0.97 5.11 80.87
N ASP A 475 -0.24 5.29 80.34
CA ASP A 475 -0.58 4.89 78.95
C ASP A 475 0.06 5.86 77.96
N PHE A 476 0.31 7.11 78.29
CA PHE A 476 1.01 8.09 77.44
C PHE A 476 2.52 7.82 77.33
N HIS A 477 3.07 7.01 78.24
CA HIS A 477 4.48 6.67 78.24
C HIS A 477 4.75 5.24 77.70
N SER A 478 3.69 4.56 77.28
CA SER A 478 3.78 3.17 76.76
C SER A 478 3.77 3.14 75.28
N PRO A 479 4.76 2.47 74.65
CA PRO A 479 4.72 2.18 73.19
C PRO A 479 3.75 1.02 72.94
N TYR A 480 2.79 1.25 72.00
CA TYR A 480 1.84 0.26 71.52
C TYR A 480 2.36 -0.35 70.21
N ASN A 481 2.74 -1.60 70.22
CA ASN A 481 3.27 -2.29 69.05
C ASN A 481 2.16 -3.10 68.36
N CYS A 482 1.79 -2.68 67.17
CA CYS A 482 0.84 -3.37 66.31
C CYS A 482 1.61 -4.20 65.28
N THR A 483 1.43 -5.51 65.28
CA THR A 483 2.07 -6.46 64.35
C THR A 483 1.02 -7.31 63.64
N ALA A 484 1.04 -7.31 62.31
CA ALA A 484 0.21 -8.15 61.47
C ALA A 484 1.10 -9.15 60.72
N TRP A 485 0.60 -10.35 60.50
CA TRP A 485 1.31 -11.43 59.83
C TRP A 485 0.49 -11.97 58.67
N ASN A 486 1.14 -12.29 57.60
CA ASN A 486 0.60 -13.13 56.53
C ASN A 486 1.68 -14.16 56.06
N ALA A 487 1.44 -14.90 54.99
CA ALA A 487 2.36 -15.89 54.42
C ALA A 487 3.74 -15.32 54.01
N PHE A 488 3.85 -13.99 53.82
CA PHE A 488 5.08 -13.32 53.43
C PHE A 488 5.85 -12.71 54.61
N GLY A 489 5.33 -12.82 55.84
CA GLY A 489 5.99 -12.35 57.03
C GLY A 489 5.24 -11.32 57.84
N PRO A 490 5.89 -10.66 58.85
CA PRO A 490 5.29 -9.64 59.67
C PRO A 490 5.45 -8.25 59.12
N GLY A 491 4.41 -7.42 59.35
CA GLY A 491 4.50 -5.96 59.29
C GLY A 491 4.27 -5.41 60.69
N THR A 492 5.12 -4.50 61.18
CA THR A 492 5.09 -3.99 62.54
C THR A 492 5.17 -2.48 62.57
N MET A 493 4.42 -1.88 63.47
CA MET A 493 4.49 -0.42 63.74
C MET A 493 4.34 -0.14 65.23
N ILE A 494 5.15 0.80 65.72
CA ILE A 494 5.07 1.30 67.09
C ILE A 494 4.24 2.60 67.05
N ILE A 495 3.19 2.66 67.89
CA ILE A 495 2.30 3.79 68.03
C ILE A 495 2.43 4.30 69.43
N THR A 496 2.59 5.62 69.56
CA THR A 496 2.64 6.31 70.87
C THR A 496 1.35 7.10 71.06
N LEU A 497 0.90 7.18 72.36
CA LEU A 497 -0.27 7.94 72.70
C LEU A 497 0.19 9.21 73.39
N GLU A 498 -0.35 10.36 73.00
CA GLU A 498 -0.09 11.66 73.60
C GLU A 498 -1.37 12.23 74.19
N GLU A 499 -1.22 13.04 75.34
CA GLU A 499 -2.34 13.67 75.99
C GLU A 499 -2.84 14.87 75.21
N THR A 500 -4.13 14.88 74.90
CA THR A 500 -4.76 16.05 74.29
C THR A 500 -5.16 17.04 75.43
N GLU A 501 -4.57 18.23 75.45
CA GLU A 501 -5.02 19.28 76.34
C GLU A 501 -6.43 19.73 75.93
N ILE A 502 -7.39 19.61 76.86
CA ILE A 502 -8.74 20.11 76.64
C ILE A 502 -8.69 21.64 76.87
N VAL A 503 -8.64 22.36 75.76
CA VAL A 503 -8.84 23.83 75.86
C VAL A 503 -10.32 24.07 76.19
N PRO A 504 -10.64 24.66 77.36
CA PRO A 504 -12.03 24.84 77.74
C PRO A 504 -12.77 25.69 76.71
N VAL A 505 -13.85 25.14 76.16
CA VAL A 505 -14.69 25.76 75.12
C VAL A 505 -15.11 27.19 75.44
N GLY A 506 -15.16 27.55 76.74
CA GLY A 506 -15.44 28.93 77.24
C GLY A 506 -14.42 29.98 76.80
N ILE A 507 -13.13 29.62 76.58
CA ILE A 507 -12.10 30.57 76.13
C ILE A 507 -12.24 30.82 74.62
N ILE A 508 -12.57 29.82 73.87
CA ILE A 508 -12.76 29.96 72.42
C ILE A 508 -14.03 30.75 72.11
N ALA A 509 -15.14 30.50 72.82
CA ALA A 509 -16.38 31.25 72.67
C ALA A 509 -16.21 32.74 73.08
N GLY A 510 -15.45 33.00 74.14
CA GLY A 510 -15.16 34.39 74.60
C GLY A 510 -14.29 35.16 73.59
N SER A 511 -13.29 34.55 72.99
CA SER A 511 -12.39 35.21 72.04
C SER A 511 -13.08 35.48 70.70
N THR A 512 -13.96 34.58 70.20
CA THR A 512 -14.72 34.79 68.97
C THR A 512 -15.81 35.84 69.10
N VAL A 513 -16.51 35.90 70.23
CA VAL A 513 -17.51 36.96 70.51
C VAL A 513 -16.82 38.31 70.67
N GLY A 514 -15.71 38.39 71.41
CA GLY A 514 -14.94 39.61 71.57
C GLY A 514 -14.39 40.18 70.30
N SER A 515 -13.81 39.33 69.44
CA SER A 515 -13.28 39.73 68.11
C SER A 515 -14.38 40.16 67.16
N SER A 516 -15.55 39.49 67.16
CA SER A 516 -16.71 39.88 66.37
C SER A 516 -17.29 41.22 66.73
N ILE A 517 -17.37 41.54 68.05
CA ILE A 517 -17.83 42.84 68.53
C ILE A 517 -16.83 43.92 68.13
N LEU A 518 -15.53 43.69 68.27
CA LEU A 518 -14.49 44.63 67.89
C LEU A 518 -14.53 44.93 66.36
N LEU A 519 -14.73 43.92 65.54
CA LEU A 519 -14.85 44.06 64.11
C LEU A 519 -16.10 44.87 63.71
N LEU A 520 -17.24 44.62 64.35
CA LEU A 520 -18.46 45.42 64.19
C LEU A 520 -18.29 46.89 64.60
N LEU A 521 -17.60 47.17 65.71
CA LEU A 521 -17.30 48.53 66.12
C LEU A 521 -16.36 49.24 65.14
N CYS A 522 -15.35 48.54 64.59
CA CYS A 522 -14.46 49.08 63.57
C CYS A 522 -15.21 49.36 62.23
N LEU A 523 -16.12 48.49 61.85
CA LEU A 523 -16.97 48.72 60.66
C LEU A 523 -17.93 49.87 60.82
N LEU A 524 -18.51 50.04 62.05
CA LEU A 524 -19.35 51.16 62.37
C LEU A 524 -18.57 52.49 62.41
N ALA A 525 -17.36 52.51 62.98
CA ALA A 525 -16.47 53.63 62.91
C ALA A 525 -16.07 54.03 61.50
N LEU A 526 -15.77 53.03 60.64
CA LEU A 526 -15.46 53.25 59.26
C LEU A 526 -16.67 53.78 58.45
N ALA A 527 -17.85 53.25 58.75
CA ALA A 527 -19.11 53.75 58.17
C ALA A 527 -19.42 55.18 58.57
N LEU A 528 -19.23 55.53 59.82
CA LEU A 528 -19.39 56.90 60.33
C LEU A 528 -18.33 57.86 59.73
N PHE A 529 -17.10 57.38 59.58
CA PHE A 529 -16.03 58.15 58.94
C PHE A 529 -16.34 58.38 57.42
N LEU A 530 -16.79 57.39 56.73
CA LEU A 530 -17.22 57.54 55.33
C LEU A 530 -18.50 58.35 55.16
N TYR A 531 -19.42 58.28 56.13
CA TYR A 531 -20.62 59.11 56.16
C TYR A 531 -20.27 60.61 56.43
N ARG A 532 -19.28 60.88 57.29
CA ARG A 532 -18.76 62.25 57.49
C ARG A 532 -18.03 62.81 56.30
N GLN A 533 -17.28 62.00 55.57
CA GLN A 533 -16.64 62.41 54.33
C GLN A 533 -17.67 62.71 53.22
N ARG A 534 -18.81 62.01 53.17
CA ARG A 534 -19.88 62.24 52.18
C ARG A 534 -20.69 63.54 52.42
N LYS A 535 -20.63 64.15 53.66
CA LYS A 535 -21.37 65.35 54.02
C LYS A 535 -20.62 66.64 53.71
N GLY A 536 -19.39 66.63 53.30
CA GLY A 536 -18.53 67.77 53.08
C GLY A 536 -18.02 67.87 51.63
N SER A 537 -18.88 67.87 50.64
CA SER A 537 -18.58 68.52 49.37
C SER A 537 -19.76 68.37 48.37
N ARG A 538 -20.67 69.36 48.49
CA ARG A 538 -21.49 69.77 47.34
C ARG A 538 -20.98 71.13 46.91
N ARG A 539 -20.13 71.16 45.88
CA ARG A 539 -19.99 72.27 44.90
C ARG A 539 -19.60 71.69 43.61
N GLY A 540 -20.46 71.95 42.62
CA GLY A 540 -20.31 71.45 41.26
C GLY A 540 -19.17 72.09 40.48
N VAL A 541 -18.63 71.41 39.61
CA VAL A 541 -17.98 71.93 38.36
C VAL A 541 -18.18 70.95 37.25
N THR A 542 -18.55 71.55 36.17
CA THR A 542 -18.89 71.12 34.82
C THR A 542 -17.85 70.19 34.10
N LEU A 543 -18.38 69.41 33.19
CA LEU A 543 -17.71 68.60 32.17
C LEU A 543 -16.47 69.21 31.52
N GLY A 544 -15.43 68.40 31.40
CA GLY A 544 -14.35 68.54 30.42
C GLY A 544 -13.85 67.18 30.03
N LYS A 545 -14.03 66.83 28.74
CA LYS A 545 -13.38 65.66 28.12
C LYS A 545 -11.86 65.83 28.16
N PRO A 546 -11.07 64.83 28.37
CA PRO A 546 -9.69 64.85 27.91
C PRO A 546 -9.49 64.00 26.64
N ASP A 547 -8.87 64.64 25.69
CA ASP A 547 -8.31 64.08 24.45
C ASP A 547 -7.14 63.16 24.77
N ILE A 548 -7.10 62.06 24.01
CA ILE A 548 -5.97 61.14 24.03
C ILE A 548 -4.95 61.64 22.99
N LYS A 549 -3.78 62.03 23.43
CA LYS A 549 -2.60 62.21 22.58
C LYS A 549 -1.83 60.92 22.49
N VAL A 550 -1.63 60.46 21.26
CA VAL A 550 -0.69 59.41 20.90
C VAL A 550 0.66 60.08 20.61
N GLU A 551 1.68 59.71 21.32
CA GLU A 551 3.07 60.06 20.97
C GLU A 551 3.78 58.77 20.48
N THR A 552 4.20 58.83 19.22
CA THR A 552 5.18 57.94 18.60
C THR A 552 6.58 58.43 18.89
N VAL A 553 7.44 57.60 19.41
CA VAL A 553 8.87 57.85 19.43
C VAL A 553 9.62 56.81 18.63
N ASN A 554 10.16 57.28 17.51
CA ASN A 554 11.26 56.67 16.77
C ASN A 554 12.60 56.98 17.44
N LYS A 555 13.53 56.02 17.50
CA LYS A 555 14.98 56.24 17.26
C LYS A 555 15.72 54.90 17.33
N GLU A 556 16.24 54.44 16.22
CA GLU A 556 17.62 54.52 15.66
C GLU A 556 18.70 53.71 16.44
N THR A 557 19.16 52.77 15.67
CA THR A 557 20.48 52.11 15.51
C THR A 557 21.66 52.58 16.33
N HIS A 558 22.41 51.63 16.91
CA HIS A 558 23.86 51.52 16.68
C HIS A 558 24.39 50.09 17.00
N ASN A 559 25.29 49.65 16.12
CA ASN A 559 26.13 48.46 16.19
C ASN A 559 27.09 48.46 17.40
N LEU A 560 27.48 47.29 17.87
CA LEU A 560 28.87 46.79 17.91
C LEU A 560 28.96 45.45 18.66
N GLU A 561 29.53 44.52 17.99
CA GLU A 561 30.45 43.44 18.26
C GLU A 561 30.70 42.93 19.70
N ASP A 562 30.71 41.61 19.72
CA ASP A 562 31.70 40.67 20.27
C ASP A 562 31.47 40.08 21.69
N ASP A 563 31.58 38.78 21.63
CA ASP A 563 32.21 37.79 22.51
C ASP A 563 31.38 37.03 23.56
N ALA A 564 31.32 35.76 23.18
CA ALA A 564 31.58 34.54 23.95
C ALA A 564 30.85 34.23 25.25
N SER A 565 30.26 33.06 25.18
CA SER A 565 30.25 31.95 26.15
C SER A 565 29.16 31.86 27.21
N THR A 566 28.67 30.62 27.21
CA THR A 566 28.13 29.79 28.31
C THR A 566 26.69 29.95 28.77
N VAL A 567 25.95 28.88 28.42
CA VAL A 567 25.05 28.06 29.25
C VAL A 567 24.10 28.76 30.23
N SER A 568 22.83 28.65 29.99
CA SER A 568 21.87 28.06 30.93
C SER A 568 20.43 28.05 30.42
N THR A 569 19.83 26.91 30.57
CA THR A 569 18.44 26.52 30.49
C THR A 569 17.47 27.51 31.13
N ALA A 570 16.44 27.93 30.44
CA ALA A 570 15.16 28.31 31.07
C ALA A 570 13.99 28.22 30.08
N THR A 571 13.13 27.32 30.40
CA THR A 571 11.78 27.09 29.98
C THR A 571 10.94 28.38 29.92
N ARG A 572 10.28 28.65 28.80
CA ARG A 572 9.15 29.56 28.76
C ARG A 572 7.99 28.96 27.97
N MET A 573 6.93 28.64 28.72
CA MET A 573 5.58 28.41 28.22
C MET A 573 5.11 29.61 27.42
N VAL A 574 4.57 29.35 26.24
CA VAL A 574 3.70 30.28 25.56
C VAL A 574 2.31 29.66 25.45
N LYS A 575 1.40 30.26 26.17
CA LYS A 575 -0.03 30.08 26.18
C LYS A 575 -0.58 30.74 24.92
N ALA A 576 -1.09 29.97 23.98
CA ALA A 576 -1.84 30.51 22.84
C ALA A 576 -3.35 30.42 23.15
N MET A 577 -3.97 31.57 23.22
CA MET A 577 -5.42 31.76 23.31
C MET A 577 -6.11 31.46 21.99
N TYR A 578 -7.21 30.78 22.09
CA TYR A 578 -8.27 30.64 21.09
C TYR A 578 -8.92 32.00 20.80
N SER A 579 -9.23 32.23 19.52
CA SER A 579 -10.35 33.06 19.10
C SER A 579 -10.87 32.63 17.74
N PRO A 580 -12.20 32.54 17.54
CA PRO A 580 -12.82 32.04 16.32
C PRO A 580 -13.04 33.18 15.33
N PHE A 581 -12.89 32.89 14.03
CA PHE A 581 -13.37 33.78 12.97
C PHE A 581 -14.46 33.10 12.15
N LYS A 582 -15.56 33.81 12.10
CA LYS A 582 -16.76 33.61 11.33
C LYS A 582 -16.73 34.57 10.14
N ASP A 583 -17.16 34.04 9.02
CA ASP A 583 -17.92 34.63 7.91
C ASP A 583 -17.46 35.90 7.18
N ASP A 584 -17.58 35.76 5.89
CA ASP A 584 -18.29 36.58 4.91
C ASP A 584 -17.50 37.35 3.85
N MET A 585 -18.07 37.20 2.67
CA MET A 585 -18.22 38.09 1.51
C MET A 585 -17.14 38.10 0.43
N GLU A 586 -17.54 37.55 -0.69
CA GLU A 586 -18.07 38.20 -1.92
C GLU A 586 -17.25 39.38 -2.45
N LEU A 587 -16.87 39.35 -3.64
CA LEU A 587 -17.23 40.14 -4.79
C LEU A 587 -16.11 40.33 -5.83
N LYS A 588 -16.53 40.02 -7.05
CA LYS A 588 -16.38 40.77 -8.32
C LYS A 588 -15.05 40.80 -9.05
N GLN A 589 -15.15 40.30 -10.26
CA GLN A 589 -15.14 40.97 -11.56
C GLN A 589 -13.76 41.51 -11.96
N ASP A 590 -13.27 41.35 -13.18
CA ASP A 590 -13.83 41.60 -14.50
C ASP A 590 -12.87 41.17 -15.63
N LEU A 591 -13.48 40.70 -16.72
CA LEU A 591 -13.29 41.13 -18.13
C LEU A 591 -11.97 40.73 -18.83
N ARG A 592 -12.00 40.15 -19.99
CA ARG A 592 -12.49 40.37 -21.35
C ARG A 592 -11.88 39.34 -22.27
N SER A 593 -12.63 38.67 -23.04
CA SER A 593 -13.08 38.87 -24.45
C SER A 593 -12.00 38.50 -25.47
N ASP A 594 -12.35 37.61 -26.40
CA ASP A 594 -12.83 37.87 -27.76
C ASP A 594 -13.14 36.54 -28.47
N THR A 595 -14.35 36.34 -28.80
CA THR A 595 -15.10 36.23 -30.05
C THR A 595 -14.38 35.66 -31.27
N LEU A 596 -15.04 34.69 -31.90
CA LEU A 596 -15.56 34.57 -33.29
C LEU A 596 -16.01 33.13 -33.51
N ASP A 597 -17.27 32.83 -33.54
CA ASP A 597 -18.31 32.89 -34.58
C ASP A 597 -17.91 32.08 -35.83
N THR A 598 -18.64 31.08 -36.23
CA THR A 598 -19.84 31.06 -37.05
C THR A 598 -20.28 29.61 -37.35
N ARG A 599 -21.62 29.37 -37.16
CA ARG A 599 -22.59 28.69 -38.03
C ARG A 599 -22.24 27.25 -38.50
N GLY A 600 -22.98 26.28 -38.27
CA GLY A 600 -24.42 26.12 -38.40
C GLY A 600 -24.68 24.98 -39.37
N VAL A 601 -25.58 24.12 -39.03
CA VAL A 601 -26.56 23.39 -39.83
C VAL A 601 -26.79 21.98 -39.35
N ARG A 602 -27.89 21.75 -38.69
CA ARG A 602 -28.70 20.53 -38.71
C ARG A 602 -29.63 20.58 -39.95
N PRO A 603 -30.40 19.58 -40.39
CA PRO A 603 -30.79 18.30 -39.78
C PRO A 603 -31.03 17.11 -40.76
N GLN A 604 -31.64 16.06 -40.21
CA GLN A 604 -32.55 15.04 -40.73
C GLN A 604 -31.97 13.68 -41.13
N GLY A 605 -32.44 12.66 -40.36
CA GLY A 605 -32.62 11.31 -40.83
C GLY A 605 -33.89 11.19 -41.70
N PRO A 606 -34.51 10.04 -41.97
CA PRO A 606 -34.27 8.66 -41.56
C PRO A 606 -34.34 7.68 -42.76
N HIS A 607 -33.81 6.50 -42.64
CA HIS A 607 -34.50 5.25 -43.03
C HIS A 607 -33.71 4.06 -42.50
#